data_d12e6c3c94654240f8bbf1052ab243b8
#
_entry.id   d12e6c3c94654240f8bbf1052ab243b8
#
_cell.length_a   1.000
_cell.length_b   1.000
_cell.length_c   1.000
_cell.angle_alpha   90.00
_cell.angle_beta   90.00
_cell.angle_gamma   90.00
#
_symmetry.space_group_name_H-M   'P 1'
#
loop_
_entity.id
_entity.type
_entity.pdbx_description
1 polymer ?
#
loop_
_entity_poly.entity_id
_entity_poly.type
_entity_poly.pdbx_seq_one_letter_code
_entity_poly.pdbx_strand_id
1 'polypeptide(L)'
;MNVEINGARIIATFENVPLFGTVTITQTLIVSWLILIIISALCIWLGSGLKVTGISRKQAVAETIYTSLVKFVRGNMGPDFDRYIPLVGTIFVTSIFSNLISLVGIWSPTADLMTELAWALVVFVLITYHKIKASGIGAYLKSFLDPLFILLPINIMSELFTPVSMACRHFGNILSGTVISALIYAALVAANSALFHLLASSMYVALIVTIVGLIPLIIGFTKKKKKLKILGIIFTVLGVLAILTCLGVHYPWLTIGIPAIPSLYFDWFSGCIQAFIFCTLTTLFIKQAAG
;
A
#
# COMPACT_ATOMS: atom_id res chain seq x y z
N MET A 1 12.64 -13.58 -20.33
CA MET A 1 11.76 -13.70 -19.15
C MET A 1 10.87 -12.47 -19.14
N ASN A 2 9.59 -12.64 -19.47
CA ASN A 2 8.66 -11.52 -19.51
C ASN A 2 8.12 -11.30 -18.10
N VAL A 3 8.44 -10.15 -17.52
CA VAL A 3 7.82 -9.70 -16.28
C VAL A 3 6.52 -9.03 -16.68
N GLU A 4 5.41 -9.75 -16.58
CA GLU A 4 4.10 -9.21 -16.85
C GLU A 4 3.60 -8.49 -15.58
N ILE A 5 3.52 -7.18 -15.65
CA ILE A 5 2.85 -6.37 -14.65
C ILE A 5 1.39 -6.24 -15.11
N ASN A 6 0.55 -7.15 -14.63
CA ASN A 6 -0.87 -7.12 -14.93
C ASN A 6 -1.56 -6.05 -14.06
N GLY A 7 -2.32 -5.16 -14.71
CA GLY A 7 -3.21 -4.23 -14.00
C GLY A 7 -4.44 -4.92 -13.40
N ALA A 8 -5.37 -4.13 -12.88
CA ALA A 8 -6.62 -4.65 -12.34
C ALA A 8 -7.39 -5.47 -13.39
N ARG A 9 -7.78 -6.69 -13.04
CA ARG A 9 -8.54 -7.57 -13.95
C ARG A 9 -9.94 -7.01 -14.17
N ILE A 10 -10.39 -7.03 -15.43
CA ILE A 10 -11.79 -6.75 -15.78
C ILE A 10 -12.59 -8.02 -15.47
N ILE A 11 -13.61 -7.89 -14.62
CA ILE A 11 -14.45 -9.03 -14.18
C ILE A 11 -15.71 -9.10 -15.02
N ALA A 12 -16.33 -7.95 -15.32
CA ALA A 12 -17.51 -7.88 -16.16
C ALA A 12 -17.51 -6.60 -16.99
N THR A 13 -18.05 -6.69 -18.21
CA THR A 13 -18.27 -5.55 -19.10
C THR A 13 -19.75 -5.47 -19.41
N PHE A 14 -20.35 -4.29 -19.21
CA PHE A 14 -21.72 -3.98 -19.60
C PHE A 14 -21.68 -3.06 -20.80
N GLU A 15 -22.11 -3.56 -21.93
CA GLU A 15 -22.18 -2.80 -23.19
C GLU A 15 -23.53 -2.05 -23.27
N ASN A 16 -23.55 -0.90 -23.94
CA ASN A 16 -24.75 -0.10 -24.20
C ASN A 16 -25.46 0.46 -22.95
N VAL A 17 -24.70 0.86 -21.91
CA VAL A 17 -25.27 1.57 -20.78
C VAL A 17 -25.66 2.99 -21.21
N PRO A 18 -26.92 3.43 -21.02
CA PRO A 18 -27.35 4.78 -21.37
C PRO A 18 -26.45 5.83 -20.70
N LEU A 19 -25.98 6.84 -21.43
CA LEU A 19 -25.05 7.89 -20.99
C LEU A 19 -23.57 7.50 -20.86
N PHE A 20 -23.22 6.24 -20.56
CA PHE A 20 -21.83 5.84 -20.24
C PHE A 20 -21.20 4.90 -21.28
N GLY A 21 -21.96 4.43 -22.28
CA GLY A 21 -21.46 3.50 -23.30
C GLY A 21 -21.11 2.13 -22.69
N THR A 22 -19.85 1.77 -22.66
CA THR A 22 -19.38 0.53 -22.03
C THR A 22 -18.90 0.80 -20.60
N VAL A 23 -19.50 0.12 -19.63
CA VAL A 23 -19.09 0.17 -18.21
C VAL A 23 -18.38 -1.13 -17.85
N THR A 24 -17.15 -1.03 -17.37
CA THR A 24 -16.35 -2.18 -16.95
C THR A 24 -16.32 -2.27 -15.43
N ILE A 25 -16.65 -3.43 -14.88
CA ILE A 25 -16.43 -3.74 -13.46
C ILE A 25 -15.04 -4.35 -13.35
N THR A 26 -14.16 -3.62 -12.67
CA THR A 26 -12.79 -4.03 -12.41
C THR A 26 -12.66 -4.71 -11.05
N GLN A 27 -11.62 -5.50 -10.88
CA GLN A 27 -11.26 -6.07 -9.57
C GLN A 27 -11.09 -4.98 -8.51
N THR A 28 -10.53 -3.81 -8.87
CA THR A 28 -10.39 -2.64 -8.01
C THR A 28 -11.71 -2.23 -7.38
N LEU A 29 -12.79 -2.14 -8.18
CA LEU A 29 -14.11 -1.72 -7.70
C LEU A 29 -14.69 -2.71 -6.68
N ILE A 30 -14.61 -4.01 -6.97
CA ILE A 30 -15.12 -5.05 -6.06
C ILE A 30 -14.34 -5.06 -4.75
N VAL A 31 -13.01 -4.97 -4.81
CA VAL A 31 -12.16 -4.93 -3.62
C VAL A 31 -12.42 -3.67 -2.81
N SER A 32 -12.64 -2.52 -3.46
CA SER A 32 -13.02 -1.27 -2.77
C SER A 32 -14.33 -1.42 -2.00
N TRP A 33 -15.34 -2.02 -2.60
CA TRP A 33 -16.61 -2.29 -1.92
C TRP A 33 -16.44 -3.25 -0.74
N LEU A 34 -15.67 -4.31 -0.92
CA LEU A 34 -15.38 -5.26 0.16
C LEU A 34 -14.70 -4.57 1.34
N ILE A 35 -13.70 -3.72 1.08
CA ILE A 35 -13.01 -2.94 2.12
C ILE A 35 -13.99 -2.02 2.84
N LEU A 36 -14.85 -1.29 2.10
CA LEU A 36 -15.84 -0.40 2.69
C LEU A 36 -16.85 -1.16 3.57
N ILE A 37 -17.30 -2.34 3.14
CA ILE A 37 -18.19 -3.20 3.94
C ILE A 37 -17.49 -3.66 5.22
N ILE A 38 -16.22 -4.10 5.13
CA ILE A 38 -15.44 -4.54 6.30
C ILE A 38 -15.25 -3.38 7.29
N ILE A 39 -14.84 -2.20 6.80
CA ILE A 39 -14.63 -1.01 7.63
C ILE A 39 -15.95 -0.59 8.30
N SER A 40 -17.06 -0.56 7.54
CA SER A 40 -18.37 -0.20 8.06
C SER A 40 -18.83 -1.18 9.15
N ALA A 41 -18.67 -2.48 8.91
CA ALA A 41 -18.98 -3.52 9.91
C ALA A 41 -18.12 -3.37 11.17
N LEU A 42 -16.82 -3.10 11.02
CA LEU A 42 -15.91 -2.85 12.14
C LEU A 42 -16.32 -1.59 12.94
N CYS A 43 -16.66 -0.49 12.25
CA CYS A 43 -17.10 0.74 12.88
C CYS A 43 -18.41 0.54 13.66
N ILE A 44 -19.39 -0.17 13.08
CA ILE A 44 -20.65 -0.50 13.75
C ILE A 44 -20.38 -1.40 14.96
N TRP A 45 -19.55 -2.42 14.79
CA TRP A 45 -19.19 -3.32 15.88
C TRP A 45 -18.45 -2.58 17.00
N LEU A 46 -17.47 -1.73 16.71
CA LEU A 46 -16.75 -0.92 17.70
C LEU A 46 -17.64 0.09 18.38
N GLY A 47 -18.55 0.73 17.66
CA GLY A 47 -19.50 1.73 18.18
C GLY A 47 -20.68 1.13 18.94
N SER A 48 -20.90 -0.20 18.88
CA SER A 48 -22.03 -0.82 19.57
C SER A 48 -21.74 -1.07 21.06
N GLY A 49 -22.74 -0.79 21.92
CA GLY A 49 -22.67 -1.11 23.36
C GLY A 49 -21.73 -0.23 24.18
N LEU A 50 -21.56 1.04 23.78
CA LEU A 50 -20.78 2.01 24.54
C LEU A 50 -21.44 2.30 25.89
N LYS A 51 -20.62 2.38 26.96
CA LYS A 51 -21.06 2.64 28.33
C LYS A 51 -20.27 3.80 28.93
N VAL A 52 -20.92 4.58 29.79
CA VAL A 52 -20.27 5.69 30.49
C VAL A 52 -19.40 5.17 31.65
N THR A 53 -19.83 4.09 32.29
CA THR A 53 -19.13 3.44 33.40
C THR A 53 -18.89 1.96 33.07
N GLY A 54 -17.74 1.41 33.48
CA GLY A 54 -17.39 0.02 33.18
C GLY A 54 -16.92 -0.17 31.75
N ILE A 55 -15.94 0.65 31.33
CA ILE A 55 -15.40 0.68 29.96
C ILE A 55 -14.82 -0.68 29.57
N SER A 56 -15.33 -1.26 28.49
CA SER A 56 -14.80 -2.51 27.92
C SER A 56 -13.49 -2.25 27.16
N ARG A 57 -12.62 -3.28 27.01
CA ARG A 57 -11.40 -3.18 26.19
C ARG A 57 -11.69 -2.74 24.76
N LYS A 58 -12.80 -3.21 24.19
CA LYS A 58 -13.29 -2.82 22.87
C LYS A 58 -13.56 -1.31 22.80
N GLN A 59 -14.26 -0.76 23.77
CA GLN A 59 -14.56 0.66 23.85
C GLN A 59 -13.28 1.50 24.04
N ALA A 60 -12.34 1.07 24.89
CA ALA A 60 -11.08 1.74 25.08
C ALA A 60 -10.27 1.85 23.77
N VAL A 61 -10.27 0.79 22.94
CA VAL A 61 -9.64 0.82 21.60
C VAL A 61 -10.34 1.81 20.69
N ALA A 62 -11.68 1.78 20.63
CA ALA A 62 -12.46 2.70 19.79
C ALA A 62 -12.23 4.17 20.19
N GLU A 63 -12.26 4.48 21.49
CA GLU A 63 -11.99 5.81 22.01
C GLU A 63 -10.55 6.27 21.75
N THR A 64 -9.58 5.37 21.86
CA THR A 64 -8.17 5.69 21.54
C THR A 64 -8.00 6.06 20.07
N ILE A 65 -8.57 5.27 19.15
CA ILE A 65 -8.53 5.55 17.72
C ILE A 65 -9.20 6.89 17.42
N TYR A 66 -10.42 7.10 17.92
CA TYR A 66 -11.16 8.34 17.72
C TYR A 66 -10.42 9.56 18.28
N THR A 67 -9.92 9.48 19.52
CA THR A 67 -9.17 10.57 20.15
C THR A 67 -7.87 10.89 19.39
N SER A 68 -7.18 9.88 18.88
CA SER A 68 -5.98 10.07 18.07
C SER A 68 -6.31 10.80 16.75
N LEU A 69 -7.41 10.43 16.12
CA LEU A 69 -7.88 11.07 14.89
C LEU A 69 -8.32 12.52 15.15
N VAL A 70 -9.04 12.78 16.24
CA VAL A 70 -9.43 14.14 16.67
C VAL A 70 -8.18 14.99 16.92
N LYS A 71 -7.20 14.46 17.67
CA LYS A 71 -5.92 15.16 17.92
C LYS A 71 -5.18 15.47 16.63
N PHE A 72 -5.16 14.54 15.68
CA PHE A 72 -4.52 14.73 14.39
C PHE A 72 -5.18 15.86 13.58
N VAL A 73 -6.51 15.83 13.45
CA VAL A 73 -7.24 16.85 12.68
C VAL A 73 -7.15 18.22 13.37
N ARG A 74 -7.40 18.29 14.67
CA ARG A 74 -7.31 19.55 15.43
C ARG A 74 -5.89 20.11 15.47
N GLY A 75 -4.87 19.25 15.53
CA GLY A 75 -3.47 19.67 15.47
C GLY A 75 -3.09 20.35 14.14
N ASN A 76 -3.66 19.88 13.05
CA ASN A 76 -3.39 20.42 11.70
C ASN A 76 -4.30 21.60 11.34
N MET A 77 -5.60 21.54 11.69
CA MET A 77 -6.62 22.48 11.21
C MET A 77 -7.16 23.42 12.30
N GLY A 78 -7.13 22.99 13.55
CA GLY A 78 -7.80 23.67 14.67
C GLY A 78 -9.18 23.09 14.98
N PRO A 79 -9.83 23.55 16.10
CA PRO A 79 -11.09 22.98 16.57
C PRO A 79 -12.30 23.30 15.67
N ASP A 80 -12.24 24.38 14.89
CA ASP A 80 -13.35 24.82 14.03
C ASP A 80 -13.61 23.86 12.86
N PHE A 81 -12.69 22.92 12.62
CA PHE A 81 -12.73 21.97 11.50
C PHE A 81 -13.10 20.55 11.92
N ASP A 82 -13.68 20.34 13.08
CA ASP A 82 -14.09 19.03 13.60
C ASP A 82 -15.01 18.25 12.64
N ARG A 83 -15.78 18.93 11.80
CA ARG A 83 -16.61 18.34 10.76
C ARG A 83 -15.83 17.50 9.72
N TYR A 84 -14.51 17.71 9.60
CA TYR A 84 -13.65 16.96 8.67
C TYR A 84 -13.06 15.69 9.29
N ILE A 85 -13.23 15.47 10.60
CA ILE A 85 -12.76 14.27 11.29
C ILE A 85 -13.26 12.98 10.61
N PRO A 86 -14.58 12.84 10.29
CA PRO A 86 -15.05 11.63 9.61
C PRO A 86 -14.46 11.44 8.21
N LEU A 87 -14.34 12.52 7.42
CA LEU A 87 -13.77 12.47 6.08
C LEU A 87 -12.30 12.00 6.11
N VAL A 88 -11.48 12.67 6.92
CA VAL A 88 -10.06 12.36 7.06
C VAL A 88 -9.87 10.94 7.61
N GLY A 89 -10.69 10.54 8.58
CA GLY A 89 -10.69 9.19 9.14
C GLY A 89 -11.05 8.13 8.11
N THR A 90 -12.06 8.38 7.28
CA THR A 90 -12.46 7.46 6.21
C THR A 90 -11.35 7.29 5.19
N ILE A 91 -10.76 8.38 4.68
CA ILE A 91 -9.64 8.32 3.72
C ILE A 91 -8.46 7.57 4.34
N PHE A 92 -8.09 7.89 5.59
CA PHE A 92 -6.95 7.28 6.27
C PHE A 92 -7.14 5.76 6.47
N VAL A 93 -8.28 5.37 7.03
CA VAL A 93 -8.57 3.95 7.31
C VAL A 93 -8.71 3.17 6.01
N THR A 94 -9.44 3.70 5.01
CA THR A 94 -9.61 3.04 3.71
C THR A 94 -8.27 2.86 3.00
N SER A 95 -7.39 3.86 3.03
CA SER A 95 -6.05 3.78 2.44
C SER A 95 -5.20 2.71 3.13
N ILE A 96 -5.19 2.65 4.46
CA ILE A 96 -4.45 1.62 5.22
C ILE A 96 -4.98 0.22 4.87
N PHE A 97 -6.29 0.00 4.90
CA PHE A 97 -6.88 -1.30 4.56
C PHE A 97 -6.60 -1.71 3.12
N SER A 98 -6.64 -0.74 2.18
CA SER A 98 -6.27 -0.96 0.78
C SER A 98 -4.82 -1.42 0.63
N ASN A 99 -3.90 -0.82 1.39
CA ASN A 99 -2.49 -1.20 1.35
C ASN A 99 -2.24 -2.56 2.03
N LEU A 100 -2.95 -2.86 3.12
CA LEU A 100 -2.82 -4.13 3.83
C LEU A 100 -3.34 -5.32 3.02
N ILE A 101 -4.36 -5.13 2.18
CA ILE A 101 -4.95 -6.22 1.40
C ILE A 101 -3.99 -6.74 0.33
N SER A 102 -3.01 -5.92 -0.12
CA SER A 102 -1.96 -6.34 -1.05
C SER A 102 -1.06 -7.43 -0.46
N LEU A 103 -0.85 -7.42 0.87
CA LEU A 103 -0.07 -8.46 1.56
C LEU A 103 -0.71 -9.85 1.46
N VAL A 104 -2.01 -9.91 1.25
CA VAL A 104 -2.76 -11.17 1.04
C VAL A 104 -2.75 -11.59 -0.45
N GLY A 105 -2.07 -10.82 -1.31
CA GLY A 105 -1.99 -11.10 -2.74
C GLY A 105 -3.23 -10.66 -3.54
N ILE A 106 -4.09 -9.83 -2.94
CA ILE A 106 -5.25 -9.25 -3.61
C ILE A 106 -4.86 -7.87 -4.17
N TRP A 107 -5.32 -7.56 -5.37
CA TRP A 107 -5.05 -6.27 -6.00
C TRP A 107 -5.57 -5.11 -5.15
N SER A 108 -4.67 -4.20 -4.76
CA SER A 108 -5.01 -3.05 -3.94
C SER A 108 -5.75 -1.98 -4.75
N PRO A 109 -6.85 -1.39 -4.24
CA PRO A 109 -7.48 -0.24 -4.86
C PRO A 109 -6.56 0.98 -5.02
N THR A 110 -5.61 1.17 -4.11
CA THR A 110 -4.62 2.26 -4.18
C THR A 110 -3.55 2.04 -5.26
N ALA A 111 -3.47 0.84 -5.84
CA ALA A 111 -2.66 0.55 -7.03
C ALA A 111 -3.35 1.00 -8.34
N ASP A 112 -4.53 1.62 -8.27
CA ASP A 112 -5.26 2.17 -9.40
C ASP A 112 -5.25 3.70 -9.32
N LEU A 113 -4.66 4.34 -10.34
CA LEU A 113 -4.55 5.80 -10.41
C LEU A 113 -5.91 6.49 -10.37
N MET A 114 -6.94 5.88 -10.96
CA MET A 114 -8.29 6.47 -10.98
C MET A 114 -8.92 6.54 -9.59
N THR A 115 -8.66 5.57 -8.74
CA THR A 115 -9.09 5.57 -7.33
C THR A 115 -8.44 6.73 -6.57
N GLU A 116 -7.14 6.90 -6.72
CA GLU A 116 -6.38 7.97 -6.07
C GLU A 116 -6.79 9.36 -6.59
N LEU A 117 -7.00 9.49 -7.90
CA LEU A 117 -7.51 10.72 -8.51
C LEU A 117 -8.92 11.06 -8.00
N ALA A 118 -9.80 10.07 -7.82
CA ALA A 118 -11.13 10.31 -7.29
C ALA A 118 -11.08 10.90 -5.86
N TRP A 119 -10.23 10.36 -4.99
CA TRP A 119 -10.03 10.91 -3.65
C TRP A 119 -9.43 12.32 -3.69
N ALA A 120 -8.41 12.53 -4.52
CA ALA A 120 -7.78 13.84 -4.69
C ALA A 120 -8.73 14.88 -5.26
N LEU A 121 -9.65 14.49 -6.16
CA LEU A 121 -10.69 15.38 -6.69
C LEU A 121 -11.69 15.80 -5.61
N VAL A 122 -12.11 14.89 -4.74
CA VAL A 122 -12.97 15.26 -3.58
C VAL A 122 -12.27 16.32 -2.72
N VAL A 123 -10.99 16.10 -2.42
CA VAL A 123 -10.19 17.07 -1.65
C VAL A 123 -10.08 18.40 -2.38
N PHE A 124 -9.85 18.39 -3.68
CA PHE A 124 -9.77 19.59 -4.53
C PHE A 124 -11.07 20.41 -4.51
N VAL A 125 -12.22 19.73 -4.64
CA VAL A 125 -13.52 20.39 -4.56
C VAL A 125 -13.69 21.07 -3.19
N LEU A 126 -13.26 20.44 -2.12
CA LEU A 126 -13.32 21.02 -0.77
C LEU A 126 -12.39 22.22 -0.62
N ILE A 127 -11.17 22.14 -1.14
CA ILE A 127 -10.22 23.26 -1.15
C ILE A 127 -10.82 24.47 -1.90
N THR A 128 -11.30 24.23 -3.11
CA THR A 128 -11.92 25.26 -3.95
C THR A 128 -13.17 25.87 -3.28
N TYR A 129 -14.00 25.03 -2.66
CA TYR A 129 -15.16 25.50 -1.90
C TYR A 129 -14.75 26.44 -0.76
N HIS A 130 -13.70 26.10 0.00
CA HIS A 130 -13.22 26.95 1.09
C HIS A 130 -12.60 28.25 0.59
N LYS A 131 -11.81 28.25 -0.49
CA LYS A 131 -11.28 29.44 -1.10
C LYS A 131 -12.39 30.41 -1.53
N ILE A 132 -13.40 29.87 -2.21
CA ILE A 132 -14.56 30.68 -2.64
C ILE A 132 -15.35 31.21 -1.44
N LYS A 133 -15.51 30.41 -0.40
CA LYS A 133 -16.24 30.82 0.80
C LYS A 133 -15.50 31.89 1.60
N ALA A 134 -14.17 31.83 1.66
CA ALA A 134 -13.34 32.78 2.42
C ALA A 134 -13.23 34.14 1.71
N SER A 135 -12.99 34.14 0.40
CA SER A 135 -12.68 35.36 -0.36
C SER A 135 -13.76 35.79 -1.35
N GLY A 136 -14.75 34.93 -1.62
CA GLY A 136 -15.76 35.13 -2.66
C GLY A 136 -15.26 34.78 -4.07
N ILE A 137 -16.20 34.46 -4.97
CA ILE A 137 -15.91 34.02 -6.36
C ILE A 137 -15.04 35.02 -7.12
N GLY A 138 -15.34 36.32 -7.00
CA GLY A 138 -14.61 37.35 -7.70
C GLY A 138 -13.14 37.47 -7.28
N ALA A 139 -12.87 37.44 -5.98
CA ALA A 139 -11.51 37.44 -5.44
C ALA A 139 -10.75 36.15 -5.77
N TYR A 140 -11.42 35.00 -5.74
CA TYR A 140 -10.84 33.71 -6.15
C TYR A 140 -10.41 33.74 -7.64
N LEU A 141 -11.25 34.24 -8.54
CA LEU A 141 -10.87 34.39 -9.95
C LEU A 141 -9.76 35.43 -10.16
N LYS A 142 -9.78 36.50 -9.39
CA LYS A 142 -8.72 37.52 -9.45
C LYS A 142 -7.38 36.96 -8.94
N SER A 143 -7.37 36.05 -7.98
CA SER A 143 -6.14 35.47 -7.44
C SER A 143 -5.30 34.73 -8.50
N PHE A 144 -5.92 34.27 -9.59
CA PHE A 144 -5.18 33.66 -10.70
C PHE A 144 -4.38 34.68 -11.50
N LEU A 145 -4.75 36.00 -11.44
CA LEU A 145 -4.09 37.10 -12.13
C LEU A 145 -2.96 37.72 -11.30
N ASP A 146 -2.91 37.45 -10.01
CA ASP A 146 -1.91 38.00 -9.10
C ASP A 146 -0.59 37.21 -9.17
N PRO A 147 0.59 37.87 -9.06
CA PRO A 147 0.80 39.32 -9.07
C PRO A 147 0.82 39.92 -10.47
N LEU A 148 0.91 39.13 -11.54
CA LEU A 148 0.99 39.56 -12.93
C LEU A 148 0.07 38.71 -13.81
N PHE A 149 -0.65 39.34 -14.73
CA PHE A 149 -1.53 38.66 -15.70
C PHE A 149 -0.82 37.54 -16.50
N ILE A 150 0.46 37.70 -16.79
CA ILE A 150 1.26 36.72 -17.53
C ILE A 150 1.42 35.41 -16.78
N LEU A 151 1.20 35.39 -15.45
CA LEU A 151 1.24 34.18 -14.60
C LEU A 151 -0.08 33.41 -14.58
N LEU A 152 -1.14 33.93 -15.18
CA LEU A 152 -2.45 33.29 -15.25
C LEU A 152 -2.37 31.80 -15.65
N PRO A 153 -1.69 31.40 -16.76
CA PRO A 153 -1.64 29.98 -17.14
C PRO A 153 -0.89 29.14 -16.11
N ILE A 154 0.16 29.68 -15.48
CA ILE A 154 0.93 28.97 -14.46
C ILE A 154 0.10 28.78 -13.19
N ASN A 155 -0.64 29.80 -12.76
CA ASN A 155 -1.49 29.73 -11.57
C ASN A 155 -2.65 28.73 -11.76
N ILE A 156 -3.30 28.72 -12.92
CA ILE A 156 -4.34 27.73 -13.26
C ILE A 156 -3.73 26.32 -13.27
N MET A 157 -2.59 26.14 -13.92
CA MET A 157 -1.92 24.83 -13.95
C MET A 157 -1.54 24.36 -12.55
N SER A 158 -0.99 25.24 -11.71
CA SER A 158 -0.64 24.91 -10.31
C SER A 158 -1.86 24.44 -9.52
N GLU A 159 -3.00 25.10 -9.67
CA GLU A 159 -4.25 24.71 -9.00
C GLU A 159 -4.72 23.32 -9.44
N LEU A 160 -4.71 23.06 -10.76
CA LEU A 160 -5.13 21.77 -11.32
C LEU A 160 -4.14 20.64 -11.00
N PHE A 161 -2.84 20.93 -10.96
CA PHE A 161 -1.83 19.91 -10.68
C PHE A 161 -1.74 19.52 -9.20
N THR A 162 -2.27 20.32 -8.28
CA THR A 162 -2.27 19.98 -6.85
C THR A 162 -2.92 18.63 -6.57
N PRO A 163 -4.19 18.33 -6.97
CA PRO A 163 -4.79 17.02 -6.76
C PRO A 163 -4.09 15.91 -7.54
N VAL A 164 -3.65 16.19 -8.75
CA VAL A 164 -2.90 15.22 -9.58
C VAL A 164 -1.60 14.81 -8.89
N SER A 165 -0.85 15.79 -8.34
CA SER A 165 0.39 15.51 -7.61
C SER A 165 0.15 14.65 -6.36
N MET A 166 -0.95 14.90 -5.62
CA MET A 166 -1.31 14.09 -4.45
C MET A 166 -1.61 12.64 -4.86
N ALA A 167 -2.43 12.44 -5.89
CA ALA A 167 -2.79 11.12 -6.41
C ALA A 167 -1.57 10.38 -6.95
N CYS A 168 -0.75 11.03 -7.78
CA CYS A 168 0.45 10.43 -8.36
C CYS A 168 1.49 10.06 -7.32
N ARG A 169 1.60 10.80 -6.22
CA ARG A 169 2.52 10.47 -5.13
C ARG A 169 2.15 9.15 -4.47
N HIS A 170 0.88 8.95 -4.13
CA HIS A 170 0.41 7.73 -3.49
C HIS A 170 0.46 6.54 -4.45
N PHE A 171 -0.13 6.68 -5.62
CA PHE A 171 -0.10 5.69 -6.69
C PHE A 171 1.34 5.29 -7.08
N GLY A 172 2.22 6.28 -7.29
CA GLY A 172 3.61 6.05 -7.70
C GLY A 172 4.43 5.27 -6.68
N ASN A 173 4.16 5.47 -5.38
CA ASN A 173 4.80 4.68 -4.32
C ASN A 173 4.41 3.19 -4.42
N ILE A 174 3.12 2.90 -4.60
CA ILE A 174 2.62 1.53 -4.70
C ILE A 174 3.08 0.89 -6.02
N LEU A 175 2.99 1.61 -7.13
CA LEU A 175 3.45 1.13 -8.42
C LEU A 175 4.96 0.79 -8.41
N SER A 176 5.79 1.67 -7.85
CA SER A 176 7.23 1.38 -7.74
C SER A 176 7.50 0.16 -6.85
N GLY A 177 6.74 -0.01 -5.77
CA GLY A 177 6.81 -1.19 -4.91
C GLY A 177 6.48 -2.48 -5.65
N THR A 178 5.41 -2.50 -6.43
CA THR A 178 5.02 -3.67 -7.24
C THR A 178 6.05 -4.01 -8.30
N VAL A 179 6.59 -3.00 -9.00
CA VAL A 179 7.64 -3.18 -10.02
C VAL A 179 8.91 -3.74 -9.41
N ILE A 180 9.38 -3.14 -8.29
CA ILE A 180 10.60 -3.61 -7.60
C ILE A 180 10.42 -5.03 -7.08
N SER A 181 9.26 -5.34 -6.48
CA SER A 181 8.96 -6.70 -5.99
C SER A 181 8.95 -7.72 -7.14
N ALA A 182 8.36 -7.37 -8.29
CA ALA A 182 8.34 -8.23 -9.48
C ALA A 182 9.75 -8.46 -10.04
N LEU A 183 10.60 -7.42 -10.08
CA LEU A 183 11.99 -7.54 -10.54
C LEU A 183 12.83 -8.41 -9.57
N ILE A 184 12.65 -8.24 -8.27
CA ILE A 184 13.32 -9.08 -7.26
C ILE A 184 12.88 -10.54 -7.42
N TYR A 185 11.58 -10.79 -7.59
CA TYR A 185 11.06 -12.13 -7.82
C TYR A 185 11.69 -12.74 -9.09
N ALA A 186 11.72 -11.99 -10.18
CA ALA A 186 12.33 -12.43 -11.44
C ALA A 186 13.83 -12.75 -11.29
N ALA A 187 14.58 -11.89 -10.60
CA ALA A 187 15.99 -12.10 -10.31
C ALA A 187 16.23 -13.35 -9.43
N LEU A 188 15.38 -13.55 -8.41
CA LEU A 188 15.46 -14.72 -7.55
C LEU A 188 15.13 -16.01 -8.29
N VAL A 189 14.17 -16.01 -9.21
CA VAL A 189 13.88 -17.16 -10.08
C VAL A 189 15.07 -17.49 -10.98
N ALA A 190 15.69 -16.46 -11.58
CA ALA A 190 16.88 -16.65 -12.40
C ALA A 190 18.07 -17.17 -11.57
N ALA A 191 18.31 -16.59 -10.39
CA ALA A 191 19.35 -17.05 -9.47
C ALA A 191 19.09 -18.47 -8.97
N ASN A 192 17.81 -18.81 -8.67
CA ASN A 192 17.42 -20.16 -8.30
C ASN A 192 17.74 -21.18 -9.43
N SER A 193 17.36 -20.85 -10.66
CA SER A 193 17.63 -21.75 -11.80
C SER A 193 19.14 -21.96 -11.99
N ALA A 194 19.96 -20.91 -11.91
CA ALA A 194 21.40 -20.99 -12.04
C ALA A 194 22.03 -21.81 -10.89
N LEU A 195 21.64 -21.53 -9.65
CA LEU A 195 22.17 -22.21 -8.47
C LEU A 195 21.79 -23.69 -8.47
N PHE A 196 20.53 -24.02 -8.67
CA PHE A 196 20.05 -25.39 -8.63
C PHE A 196 20.41 -26.19 -9.89
N HIS A 197 20.61 -25.57 -11.02
CA HIS A 197 21.22 -26.22 -12.19
C HIS A 197 22.65 -26.72 -11.86
N LEU A 198 23.42 -25.94 -11.08
CA LEU A 198 24.75 -26.35 -10.62
C LEU A 198 24.70 -27.41 -9.53
N LEU A 199 23.90 -27.19 -8.46
CA LEU A 199 23.84 -28.06 -7.29
C LEU A 199 23.11 -29.39 -7.57
N ALA A 200 22.12 -29.40 -8.46
CA ALA A 200 21.36 -30.56 -8.87
C ALA A 200 21.83 -31.15 -10.20
N SER A 201 23.05 -30.82 -10.65
CA SER A 201 23.63 -31.40 -11.86
C SER A 201 23.77 -32.92 -11.78
N SER A 202 23.97 -33.47 -10.57
CA SER A 202 23.85 -34.89 -10.28
C SER A 202 23.43 -35.10 -8.82
N MET A 203 22.80 -36.25 -8.56
CA MET A 203 22.42 -36.68 -7.21
C MET A 203 23.62 -36.72 -6.25
N TYR A 204 24.80 -37.10 -6.77
CA TYR A 204 26.04 -37.14 -5.98
C TYR A 204 26.46 -35.75 -5.51
N VAL A 205 26.36 -34.71 -6.35
CA VAL A 205 26.67 -33.32 -5.95
C VAL A 205 25.73 -32.85 -4.86
N ALA A 206 24.44 -33.09 -4.99
CA ALA A 206 23.43 -32.75 -3.99
C ALA A 206 23.69 -33.43 -2.63
N LEU A 207 24.06 -34.72 -2.65
CA LEU A 207 24.44 -35.48 -1.46
C LEU A 207 25.71 -34.93 -0.81
N ILE A 208 26.75 -34.64 -1.58
CA ILE A 208 28.00 -34.04 -1.08
C ILE A 208 27.73 -32.70 -0.39
N VAL A 209 26.93 -31.81 -1.00
CA VAL A 209 26.59 -30.52 -0.42
C VAL A 209 25.84 -30.71 0.92
N THR A 210 24.94 -31.68 0.99
CA THR A 210 24.21 -32.01 2.22
C THR A 210 25.14 -32.51 3.33
N ILE A 211 26.06 -33.42 3.00
CA ILE A 211 27.02 -34.00 3.96
C ILE A 211 27.99 -32.90 4.45
N VAL A 212 28.52 -32.10 3.54
CA VAL A 212 29.39 -30.94 3.86
C VAL A 212 28.68 -29.95 4.79
N GLY A 213 27.38 -29.75 4.63
CA GLY A 213 26.56 -28.90 5.52
C GLY A 213 26.36 -29.51 6.92
N LEU A 214 26.22 -30.82 7.03
CA LEU A 214 26.04 -31.49 8.31
C LEU A 214 27.27 -31.37 9.24
N ILE A 215 28.48 -31.33 8.68
CA ILE A 215 29.72 -31.23 9.46
C ILE A 215 29.76 -29.95 10.33
N PRO A 216 29.63 -28.72 9.75
CA PRO A 216 29.65 -27.51 10.56
C PRO A 216 28.39 -27.37 11.43
N LEU A 217 27.27 -28.00 11.05
CA LEU A 217 26.07 -28.04 11.86
C LEU A 217 26.33 -28.81 13.16
N ILE A 218 26.88 -30.05 13.10
CA ILE A 218 27.23 -30.88 14.26
C ILE A 218 28.27 -30.18 15.13
N ILE A 219 29.34 -29.64 14.53
CA ILE A 219 30.38 -28.93 15.27
C ILE A 219 29.83 -27.64 15.91
N GLY A 220 28.89 -26.94 15.23
CA GLY A 220 28.24 -25.75 15.75
C GLY A 220 27.36 -26.02 16.96
N PHE A 221 26.69 -27.20 16.99
CA PHE A 221 25.91 -27.63 18.14
C PHE A 221 26.81 -28.06 19.30
N THR A 222 27.84 -28.90 19.05
CA THR A 222 28.74 -29.42 20.08
C THR A 222 29.62 -28.36 20.73
N LYS A 223 30.16 -27.44 19.91
CA LYS A 223 31.07 -26.33 20.38
C LYS A 223 30.32 -25.03 20.66
N LYS A 224 28.98 -24.98 20.63
CA LYS A 224 28.12 -23.79 20.85
C LYS A 224 28.53 -22.56 19.98
N LYS A 225 29.17 -22.78 18.80
CA LYS A 225 29.60 -21.72 17.89
C LYS A 225 28.43 -21.30 16.97
N LYS A 226 27.78 -20.18 17.27
CA LYS A 226 26.59 -19.68 16.53
C LYS A 226 26.82 -19.54 15.01
N LYS A 227 27.98 -19.00 14.58
CA LYS A 227 28.31 -18.84 13.15
C LYS A 227 28.41 -20.17 12.41
N LEU A 228 29.05 -21.18 13.01
CA LEU A 228 29.18 -22.52 12.42
C LEU A 228 27.84 -23.23 12.31
N LYS A 229 26.98 -23.06 13.32
CA LYS A 229 25.61 -23.60 13.31
C LYS A 229 24.78 -23.01 12.17
N ILE A 230 24.81 -21.67 11.98
CA ILE A 230 24.07 -20.99 10.90
C ILE A 230 24.59 -21.46 9.54
N LEU A 231 25.92 -21.52 9.34
CA LEU A 231 26.52 -21.97 8.09
C LEU A 231 26.10 -23.42 7.77
N GLY A 232 26.15 -24.30 8.77
CA GLY A 232 25.72 -25.69 8.64
C GLY A 232 24.23 -25.82 8.25
N ILE A 233 23.34 -25.03 8.87
CA ILE A 233 21.92 -25.00 8.52
C ILE A 233 21.75 -24.60 7.05
N ILE A 234 22.42 -23.52 6.59
CA ILE A 234 22.30 -23.04 5.22
C ILE A 234 22.71 -24.12 4.21
N PHE A 235 23.89 -24.72 4.36
CA PHE A 235 24.38 -25.72 3.43
C PHE A 235 23.56 -27.01 3.45
N THR A 236 23.10 -27.45 4.63
CA THR A 236 22.22 -28.63 4.76
C THR A 236 20.88 -28.39 4.07
N VAL A 237 20.27 -27.24 4.28
CA VAL A 237 19.00 -26.87 3.63
C VAL A 237 19.17 -26.80 2.11
N LEU A 238 20.24 -26.13 1.62
CA LEU A 238 20.53 -26.05 0.18
C LEU A 238 20.71 -27.47 -0.43
N GLY A 239 21.45 -28.35 0.27
CA GLY A 239 21.66 -29.70 -0.20
C GLY A 239 20.36 -30.53 -0.24
N VAL A 240 19.50 -30.43 0.78
CA VAL A 240 18.19 -31.08 0.79
C VAL A 240 17.30 -30.56 -0.34
N LEU A 241 17.27 -29.26 -0.57
CA LEU A 241 16.50 -28.67 -1.67
C LEU A 241 17.03 -29.11 -3.04
N ALA A 242 18.37 -29.26 -3.17
CA ALA A 242 18.98 -29.80 -4.38
C ALA A 242 18.59 -31.27 -4.62
N ILE A 243 18.52 -32.10 -3.57
CA ILE A 243 18.03 -33.47 -3.68
C ILE A 243 16.57 -33.49 -4.14
N LEU A 244 15.71 -32.64 -3.57
CA LEU A 244 14.31 -32.54 -4.01
C LEU A 244 14.20 -32.15 -5.48
N THR A 245 15.06 -31.26 -5.95
CA THR A 245 15.11 -30.84 -7.36
C THR A 245 15.54 -32.02 -8.25
N CYS A 246 16.53 -32.82 -7.85
CA CYS A 246 16.92 -34.04 -8.54
C CYS A 246 15.79 -35.09 -8.60
N LEU A 247 14.91 -35.12 -7.59
CA LEU A 247 13.73 -35.98 -7.54
C LEU A 247 12.54 -35.46 -8.37
N GLY A 248 12.72 -34.36 -9.11
CA GLY A 248 11.71 -33.79 -10.00
C GLY A 248 10.84 -32.69 -9.40
N VAL A 249 11.13 -32.25 -8.19
CA VAL A 249 10.42 -31.12 -7.54
C VAL A 249 11.06 -29.82 -8.00
N HIS A 250 10.65 -29.29 -9.14
CA HIS A 250 11.16 -28.04 -9.70
C HIS A 250 10.38 -26.84 -9.15
N TYR A 251 10.82 -26.31 -8.01
CA TYR A 251 10.26 -25.13 -7.38
C TYR A 251 11.33 -24.03 -7.24
N PRO A 252 10.97 -22.73 -7.39
CA PRO A 252 11.93 -21.65 -7.21
C PRO A 252 12.17 -21.37 -5.72
N TRP A 253 12.95 -22.22 -5.05
CA TRP A 253 13.17 -22.24 -3.61
C TRP A 253 13.62 -20.89 -3.02
N LEU A 254 14.41 -20.11 -3.76
CA LEU A 254 14.89 -18.80 -3.33
C LEU A 254 13.78 -17.74 -3.28
N THR A 255 12.63 -18.03 -3.89
CA THR A 255 11.48 -17.10 -3.85
C THR A 255 10.64 -17.27 -2.59
N ILE A 256 10.92 -18.29 -1.76
CA ILE A 256 10.19 -18.49 -0.51
C ILE A 256 10.69 -17.50 0.54
N GLY A 257 9.81 -16.57 0.90
CA GLY A 257 10.03 -15.61 2.01
C GLY A 257 10.88 -14.38 1.65
N ILE A 258 11.83 -14.45 0.73
CA ILE A 258 12.67 -13.30 0.38
C ILE A 258 11.85 -12.16 -0.24
N PRO A 259 10.91 -12.38 -1.18
CA PRO A 259 10.07 -11.33 -1.74
C PRO A 259 9.09 -10.70 -0.73
N ALA A 260 8.81 -11.38 0.37
CA ALA A 260 7.96 -10.83 1.43
C ALA A 260 8.57 -9.61 2.12
N ILE A 261 9.92 -9.48 2.14
CA ILE A 261 10.60 -8.36 2.77
C ILE A 261 10.32 -7.04 2.03
N PRO A 262 10.55 -6.92 0.69
CA PRO A 262 10.19 -5.72 -0.03
C PRO A 262 8.68 -5.45 -0.01
N SER A 263 7.81 -6.46 -0.10
CA SER A 263 6.36 -6.26 0.01
C SER A 263 5.98 -5.69 1.38
N LEU A 264 6.55 -6.19 2.48
CA LEU A 264 6.31 -5.63 3.80
C LEU A 264 6.75 -4.16 3.89
N TYR A 265 7.87 -3.80 3.26
CA TYR A 265 8.35 -2.43 3.25
C TYR A 265 7.47 -1.52 2.38
N PHE A 266 7.20 -1.88 1.13
CA PHE A 266 6.49 -1.01 0.19
C PHE A 266 4.97 -0.99 0.44
N ASP A 267 4.36 -2.15 0.65
CA ASP A 267 2.91 -2.25 0.77
C ASP A 267 2.43 -1.81 2.14
N TRP A 268 3.11 -2.22 3.21
CA TRP A 268 2.69 -1.88 4.56
C TRP A 268 3.32 -0.59 5.07
N PHE A 269 4.65 -0.55 5.24
CA PHE A 269 5.31 0.58 5.89
C PHE A 269 5.20 1.85 5.06
N SER A 270 5.62 1.80 3.80
CA SER A 270 5.58 2.97 2.90
C SER A 270 4.15 3.36 2.55
N GLY A 271 3.25 2.38 2.36
CA GLY A 271 1.83 2.63 2.14
C GLY A 271 1.15 3.34 3.31
N CYS A 272 1.43 2.93 4.57
CA CYS A 272 0.91 3.64 5.75
C CYS A 272 1.43 5.07 5.86
N ILE A 273 2.72 5.29 5.55
CA ILE A 273 3.29 6.65 5.52
C ILE A 273 2.59 7.50 4.46
N GLN A 274 2.34 6.96 3.26
CA GLN A 274 1.67 7.70 2.19
C GLN A 274 0.22 8.04 2.54
N ALA A 275 -0.52 7.13 3.19
CA ALA A 275 -1.84 7.42 3.72
C ALA A 275 -1.82 8.58 4.73
N PHE A 276 -0.83 8.60 5.62
CA PHE A 276 -0.63 9.68 6.58
C PHE A 276 -0.29 11.00 5.90
N ILE A 277 0.61 11.00 4.90
CA ILE A 277 0.98 12.21 4.13
C ILE A 277 -0.22 12.74 3.36
N PHE A 278 -1.00 11.87 2.71
CA PHE A 278 -2.20 12.29 1.98
C PHE A 278 -3.21 12.99 2.91
N CYS A 279 -3.49 12.41 4.07
CA CYS A 279 -4.38 13.03 5.08
C CYS A 279 -3.82 14.33 5.64
N THR A 280 -2.50 14.40 5.87
CA THR A 280 -1.84 15.63 6.35
C THR A 280 -1.96 16.75 5.32
N LEU A 281 -1.66 16.46 4.04
CA LEU A 281 -1.80 17.44 2.97
C LEU A 281 -3.26 17.87 2.77
N THR A 282 -4.21 16.94 2.85
CA THR A 282 -5.64 17.23 2.79
C THR A 282 -6.04 18.24 3.86
N THR A 283 -5.65 17.98 5.12
CA THR A 283 -5.98 18.88 6.24
C THR A 283 -5.32 20.25 6.10
N LEU A 284 -4.04 20.29 5.73
CA LEU A 284 -3.30 21.54 5.56
C LEU A 284 -3.85 22.39 4.41
N PHE A 285 -4.15 21.81 3.26
CA PHE A 285 -4.68 22.56 2.12
C PHE A 285 -6.09 23.09 2.38
N ILE A 286 -6.96 22.32 3.03
CA ILE A 286 -8.30 22.80 3.41
C ILE A 286 -8.17 23.96 4.40
N LYS A 287 -7.27 23.87 5.39
CA LYS A 287 -7.01 24.97 6.34
C LYS A 287 -6.51 26.22 5.64
N GLN A 288 -5.48 26.10 4.78
CA GLN A 288 -4.96 27.23 4.00
C GLN A 288 -6.02 27.89 3.11
N ALA A 289 -6.93 27.10 2.58
CA ALA A 289 -8.03 27.58 1.75
C ALA A 289 -9.11 28.31 2.54
N ALA A 290 -9.22 28.03 3.83
CA ALA A 290 -10.22 28.64 4.70
C ALA A 290 -9.76 29.95 5.38
N GLY A 291 -8.44 30.26 5.34
CA GLY A 291 -7.83 31.46 5.90
C GLY A 291 -7.25 31.22 7.30
#